data_6ed6463d35f459af55f23323a7af1687
#
_entry.id   6ed6463d35f459af55f23323a7af1687
#
_cell.length_a   1.000
_cell.length_b   1.000
_cell.length_c   1.000
_cell.angle_alpha   90.00
_cell.angle_beta   90.00
_cell.angle_gamma   90.00
#
_symmetry.space_group_name_H-M   'P 1'
#
loop_
_entity.id
_entity.type
_entity.pdbx_description
1 polymer ?
#
loop_
_entity_poly.entity_id
_entity_poly.type
_entity_poly.pdbx_seq_one_letter_code
_entity_poly.pdbx_strand_id
1 'polypeptide(L)'
;MLSIGICDDDIEMTGKLEKIIENISASKLLHCNIDIFYDGCTLKDYMNQGNRYDIIYLDIEMREMDGIEVAKFIRMLDEDVLLIYVSSYESYLISKRKVKSTAFQAVKL
;
A
#
# COMPACT_ATOMS: atom_id res chain seq x y z
N MET A 1 -9.85 14.00 7.46
CA MET A 1 -8.90 12.96 7.92
C MET A 1 -8.42 12.15 6.73
N LEU A 2 -7.14 11.91 6.64
CA LEU A 2 -6.54 11.11 5.56
C LEU A 2 -6.48 9.65 6.00
N SER A 3 -7.07 8.76 5.22
CA SER A 3 -7.08 7.32 5.51
C SER A 3 -5.98 6.62 4.71
N ILE A 4 -5.09 5.94 5.42
CA ILE A 4 -3.92 5.31 4.83
C ILE A 4 -3.90 3.83 5.21
N GLY A 5 -3.73 2.98 4.20
CA GLY A 5 -3.51 1.56 4.39
C GLY A 5 -2.04 1.23 4.14
N ILE A 6 -1.49 0.35 4.93
CA ILE A 6 -0.15 -0.20 4.73
C ILE A 6 -0.29 -1.71 4.66
N CYS A 7 0.15 -2.30 3.56
CA CYS A 7 0.08 -3.76 3.36
C CYS A 7 1.46 -4.31 3.08
N ASP A 8 2.03 -5.04 4.04
CA ASP A 8 3.37 -5.60 3.96
C ASP A 8 3.48 -6.72 4.99
N ASP A 9 4.03 -7.86 4.61
CA ASP A 9 4.19 -8.98 5.53
C ASP A 9 5.41 -8.84 6.47
N ASP A 10 6.20 -7.81 6.30
CA ASP A 10 7.32 -7.48 7.17
C ASP A 10 6.88 -6.53 8.28
N ILE A 11 6.75 -7.05 9.49
CA ILE A 11 6.27 -6.29 10.65
C ILE A 11 7.19 -5.10 10.96
N GLU A 12 8.49 -5.28 10.83
CA GLU A 12 9.45 -4.22 11.08
C GLU A 12 9.30 -3.08 10.07
N MET A 13 9.12 -3.42 8.80
CA MET A 13 8.94 -2.44 7.74
C MET A 13 7.65 -1.64 7.92
N THR A 14 6.55 -2.30 8.28
CA THR A 14 5.28 -1.60 8.52
C THR A 14 5.41 -0.62 9.67
N GLY A 15 6.13 -0.99 10.72
CA GLY A 15 6.36 -0.11 11.87
C GLY A 15 7.19 1.12 11.51
N LYS A 16 8.23 0.95 10.70
CA LYS A 16 9.06 2.06 10.21
C LYS A 16 8.26 3.03 9.35
N LEU A 17 7.48 2.48 8.43
CA LEU A 17 6.68 3.29 7.52
C LEU A 17 5.60 4.05 8.27
N GLU A 18 4.95 3.40 9.22
CA GLU A 18 3.95 4.04 10.06
C GLU A 18 4.53 5.25 10.79
N LYS A 19 5.72 5.10 11.39
CA LYS A 19 6.38 6.20 12.10
C LYS A 19 6.74 7.36 11.18
N ILE A 20 7.24 7.06 9.99
CA ILE A 20 7.57 8.09 9.00
C ILE A 20 6.32 8.89 8.64
N ILE A 21 5.22 8.20 8.37
CA ILE A 21 3.97 8.86 8.00
C ILE A 21 3.43 9.69 9.15
N GLU A 22 3.47 9.16 10.38
CA GLU A 22 3.01 9.88 11.56
C GLU A 22 3.83 11.14 11.79
N ASN A 23 5.15 11.07 11.65
CA ASN A 23 6.04 12.22 11.83
C ASN A 23 5.78 13.31 10.78
N ILE A 24 5.62 12.93 9.53
CA ILE A 24 5.33 13.88 8.46
C ILE A 24 3.97 14.53 8.69
N SER A 25 2.98 13.74 9.04
CA SER A 25 1.62 14.23 9.31
C SER A 25 1.60 15.22 10.47
N ALA A 26 2.30 14.90 11.54
CA ALA A 26 2.38 15.79 12.70
C ALA A 26 3.04 17.12 12.34
N SER A 27 4.12 17.08 11.55
CA SER A 27 4.81 18.30 11.15
C SER A 27 3.96 19.21 10.25
N LYS A 28 2.99 18.65 9.56
CA LYS A 28 2.08 19.39 8.67
C LYS A 28 0.70 19.61 9.27
N LEU A 29 0.52 19.26 10.54
CA LEU A 29 -0.75 19.37 11.27
C LEU A 29 -1.90 18.64 10.55
N LEU A 30 -1.59 17.48 9.94
CA LEU A 30 -2.57 16.65 9.29
C LEU A 30 -3.01 15.51 10.21
N HIS A 31 -4.28 15.15 10.12
CA HIS A 31 -4.79 13.98 10.83
C HIS A 31 -4.82 12.80 9.88
N CYS A 32 -4.15 11.70 10.27
CA CYS A 32 -4.14 10.47 9.52
C CYS A 32 -4.70 9.33 10.35
N ASN A 33 -5.44 8.46 9.69
CA ASN A 33 -5.82 7.16 10.22
C ASN A 33 -5.03 6.11 9.45
N ILE A 34 -4.26 5.29 10.15
CA ILE A 34 -3.39 4.29 9.51
C ILE A 34 -3.85 2.90 9.93
N ASP A 35 -4.19 2.07 8.95
CA ASP A 35 -4.50 0.66 9.15
C ASP A 35 -3.38 -0.17 8.55
N ILE A 36 -2.93 -1.20 9.28
CA ILE A 36 -1.83 -2.06 8.83
C ILE A 36 -2.37 -3.46 8.55
N PHE A 37 -2.00 -3.99 7.40
CA PHE A 37 -2.34 -5.34 6.98
C PHE A 37 -1.05 -6.10 6.70
N TYR A 38 -0.94 -7.31 7.23
CA TYR A 38 0.25 -8.13 7.07
C TYR A 38 0.14 -9.15 5.93
N ASP A 39 -0.98 -9.14 5.24
CA ASP A 39 -1.18 -9.94 4.02
C ASP A 39 -2.22 -9.30 3.11
N GLY A 40 -2.21 -9.70 1.85
CA GLY A 40 -3.12 -9.12 0.85
C GLY A 40 -4.57 -9.57 1.03
N CYS A 41 -4.78 -10.77 1.53
CA CYS A 41 -6.14 -11.30 1.70
C CYS A 41 -6.93 -10.50 2.74
N THR A 42 -6.29 -10.14 3.84
CA THR A 42 -6.92 -9.34 4.89
C THR A 42 -7.31 -7.97 4.37
N LEU A 43 -6.43 -7.33 3.62
CA LEU A 43 -6.74 -6.04 2.99
C LEU A 43 -7.91 -6.16 2.01
N LYS A 44 -7.91 -7.19 1.16
CA LYS A 44 -8.99 -7.43 0.21
C LYS A 44 -10.33 -7.62 0.92
N ASP A 45 -10.34 -8.44 1.96
CA ASP A 45 -11.57 -8.69 2.73
C ASP A 45 -12.10 -7.41 3.36
N TYR A 46 -11.21 -6.61 3.91
CA TYR A 46 -11.60 -5.35 4.55
C TYR A 46 -12.19 -4.38 3.54
N MET A 47 -11.60 -4.26 2.36
CA MET A 47 -12.11 -3.41 1.30
C MET A 47 -13.42 -3.95 0.70
N ASN A 48 -13.59 -5.27 0.66
CA ASN A 48 -14.84 -5.88 0.24
C ASN A 48 -16.01 -5.55 1.16
N GLN A 49 -15.72 -5.23 2.41
CA GLN A 49 -16.73 -4.78 3.38
C GLN A 49 -17.13 -3.32 3.20
N GLY A 50 -16.54 -2.63 2.24
CA GLY A 50 -16.87 -1.24 1.94
C GLY A 50 -15.86 -0.22 2.45
N ASN A 51 -14.79 -0.66 3.10
CA ASN A 51 -13.77 0.25 3.61
C ASN A 51 -12.89 0.79 2.47
N ARG A 52 -12.52 2.06 2.56
CA ARG A 52 -11.74 2.74 1.52
C ARG A 52 -10.60 3.55 2.12
N TYR A 53 -9.57 3.76 1.31
CA TYR A 53 -8.39 4.51 1.69
C TYR A 53 -8.10 5.60 0.66
N ASP A 54 -7.46 6.66 1.11
CA ASP A 54 -6.93 7.69 0.20
C ASP A 54 -5.60 7.24 -0.41
N ILE A 55 -4.78 6.56 0.40
CA ILE A 55 -3.47 6.07 -0.01
C ILE A 55 -3.30 4.65 0.52
N ILE A 56 -2.75 3.77 -0.31
CA ILE A 56 -2.33 2.44 0.14
C ILE A 56 -0.87 2.25 -0.25
N TYR A 57 -0.03 2.01 0.78
CA TYR A 57 1.35 1.56 0.59
C TYR A 57 1.33 0.04 0.51
N LEU A 58 1.86 -0.51 -0.56
CA LEU A 58 1.71 -1.92 -0.87
C LEU A 58 3.05 -2.53 -1.20
N ASP A 59 3.45 -3.55 -0.45
CA ASP A 59 4.64 -4.32 -0.77
C ASP A 59 4.39 -5.18 -2.01
N ILE A 60 5.32 -5.17 -2.92
CA ILE A 60 5.24 -5.96 -4.15
C ILE A 60 5.45 -7.44 -3.86
N GLU A 61 6.40 -7.75 -2.99
CA GLU A 61 6.76 -9.12 -2.67
C GLU A 61 6.20 -9.55 -1.32
N MET A 62 5.08 -10.25 -1.35
CA MET A 62 4.50 -10.87 -0.17
C MET A 62 4.40 -12.39 -0.39
N ARG A 63 4.47 -13.15 0.70
CA ARG A 63 4.58 -14.61 0.64
C ARG A 63 3.38 -15.30 0.02
N GLU A 64 2.18 -14.87 0.38
CA GLU A 64 0.95 -15.55 -0.02
C GLU A 64 0.32 -14.99 -1.29
N MET A 65 0.41 -13.68 -1.47
CA MET A 65 -0.18 -13.03 -2.61
C MET A 65 0.70 -11.86 -3.01
N ASP A 66 1.05 -11.85 -4.27
CA ASP A 66 1.90 -10.80 -4.78
C ASP A 66 1.15 -9.46 -4.79
N GLY A 67 1.89 -8.39 -4.49
CA GLY A 67 1.31 -7.05 -4.38
C GLY A 67 0.67 -6.55 -5.66
N ILE A 68 1.11 -7.03 -6.82
CA ILE A 68 0.53 -6.64 -8.10
C ILE A 68 -0.89 -7.19 -8.22
N GLU A 69 -1.12 -8.42 -7.80
CA GLU A 69 -2.47 -8.99 -7.81
C GLU A 69 -3.40 -8.26 -6.85
N VAL A 70 -2.87 -7.90 -5.68
CA VAL A 70 -3.62 -7.09 -4.71
C VAL A 70 -3.97 -5.73 -5.32
N ALA A 71 -3.02 -5.09 -5.99
CA ALA A 71 -3.24 -3.81 -6.65
C ALA A 71 -4.33 -3.88 -7.72
N LYS A 72 -4.33 -4.94 -8.52
CA LYS A 72 -5.37 -5.15 -9.53
C LYS A 72 -6.75 -5.27 -8.90
N PHE A 73 -6.85 -6.01 -7.80
CA PHE A 73 -8.09 -6.15 -7.07
C PHE A 73 -8.55 -4.80 -6.52
N ILE A 74 -7.64 -4.03 -5.93
CA ILE A 74 -7.95 -2.71 -5.39
C ILE A 74 -8.49 -1.80 -6.49
N ARG A 75 -7.89 -1.81 -7.67
CA ARG A 75 -8.34 -0.98 -8.80
C ARG A 75 -9.73 -1.35 -9.30
N MET A 76 -10.13 -2.60 -9.14
CA MET A 76 -11.49 -3.00 -9.48
C MET A 76 -12.51 -2.39 -8.53
N LEU A 77 -12.13 -2.18 -7.28
CA LEU A 77 -13.01 -1.60 -6.26
C LEU A 77 -12.94 -0.08 -6.21
N ASP A 78 -11.77 0.49 -6.48
CA ASP A 78 -11.54 1.93 -6.32
C ASP A 78 -10.49 2.40 -7.33
N GLU A 79 -10.93 3.17 -8.30
CA GLU A 79 -10.05 3.71 -9.34
C GLU A 79 -9.21 4.89 -8.84
N ASP A 80 -9.64 5.54 -7.78
CA ASP A 80 -9.07 6.82 -7.35
C ASP A 80 -8.02 6.72 -6.25
N VAL A 81 -7.95 5.60 -5.54
CA VAL A 81 -6.98 5.45 -4.46
C VAL A 81 -5.55 5.55 -5.00
N LEU A 82 -4.69 6.28 -4.30
CA LEU A 82 -3.28 6.36 -4.66
C LEU A 82 -2.58 5.10 -4.16
N LEU A 83 -2.03 4.32 -5.08
CA LEU A 83 -1.25 3.13 -4.74
C LEU A 83 0.23 3.44 -4.82
N ILE A 84 0.94 3.19 -3.74
CA ILE A 84 2.39 3.40 -3.67
C ILE A 84 3.03 2.04 -3.40
N TYR A 85 3.83 1.55 -4.33
CA TYR A 85 4.58 0.32 -4.14
C TYR A 85 5.85 0.61 -3.35
N VAL A 86 6.04 -0.19 -2.30
CA VAL A 86 7.22 -0.11 -1.45
C VAL A 86 8.01 -1.40 -1.68
N SER A 87 9.17 -1.30 -2.32
CA SER A 87 9.91 -2.50 -2.72
C SER A 87 11.40 -2.26 -2.88
N SER A 88 12.15 -3.34 -3.06
CA SER A 88 13.53 -3.26 -3.49
C SER A 88 13.60 -2.83 -4.95
N TYR A 89 14.77 -2.34 -5.38
CA TYR A 89 14.95 -1.91 -6.76
C TYR A 89 14.70 -3.03 -7.77
N GLU A 90 15.15 -4.24 -7.48
CA GLU A 90 14.90 -5.39 -8.36
C GLU A 90 13.42 -5.69 -8.51
N SER A 91 12.71 -5.73 -7.41
CA SER A 91 11.26 -5.97 -7.42
C SER A 91 10.54 -4.89 -8.21
N TYR A 92 10.98 -3.64 -8.07
CA TYR A 92 10.40 -2.53 -8.82
C TYR A 92 10.58 -2.72 -10.33
N LEU A 93 11.77 -3.11 -10.77
CA LEU A 93 12.03 -3.31 -12.20
C LEU A 93 11.19 -4.44 -12.79
N ILE A 94 11.04 -5.54 -12.06
CA ILE A 94 10.21 -6.66 -12.48
C ILE A 94 8.75 -6.25 -12.56
N SER A 95 8.26 -5.55 -11.56
CA SER A 95 6.87 -5.14 -11.47
C SER A 95 6.47 -4.15 -12.55
N LYS A 96 7.38 -3.25 -12.91
CA LYS A 96 7.14 -2.27 -13.96
C LYS A 96 6.80 -2.91 -15.31
N ARG A 97 7.26 -4.13 -15.54
CA ARG A 97 6.94 -4.89 -16.75
C ARG A 97 5.55 -5.52 -16.69
N LYS A 98 5.06 -5.83 -15.49
CA LYS A 98 3.77 -6.50 -15.27
C LYS A 98 2.61 -5.51 -15.22
N VAL A 99 2.86 -4.31 -14.76
CA VAL A 99 1.82 -3.29 -14.57
C VAL A 99 1.97 -2.24 -15.66
N LYS A 100 1.08 -2.26 -16.64
CA LYS A 100 1.20 -1.42 -17.83
C LYS A 100 0.61 -0.02 -17.67
N SER A 101 -0.39 0.12 -16.88
CA SER A 101 -0.98 1.44 -16.65
C SER A 101 -1.72 1.45 -15.35
N THR A 102 -1.33 2.31 -14.48
CA THR A 102 -2.04 2.52 -13.23
C THR A 102 -1.54 3.81 -12.62
N ALA A 103 -2.39 4.45 -11.88
CA ALA A 103 -1.97 5.56 -11.07
C ALA A 103 -1.29 5.00 -9.82
N PHE A 104 -0.02 4.68 -9.93
CA PHE A 104 0.77 4.25 -8.80
C PHE A 104 2.19 4.79 -8.89
N GLN A 105 2.87 4.83 -7.75
CA GLN A 105 4.27 5.17 -7.67
C GLN A 105 5.00 4.06 -6.94
N ALA A 106 6.22 3.77 -7.37
CA ALA A 106 7.08 2.84 -6.66
C ALA A 106 8.08 3.62 -5.82
N VAL A 107 8.20 3.25 -4.56
CA VAL A 107 9.14 3.85 -3.63
C VAL A 107 10.24 2.86 -3.34
N LYS A 108 11.47 3.25 -3.61
CA LYS A 108 12.64 2.45 -3.32
C LYS A 108 13.08 2.70 -1.89
N LEU A 109 13.25 1.66 -1.15
CA LEU A 109 13.74 1.72 0.22
C LEU A 109 15.21 1.35 0.32
#